data_1a0224f1c7960e6580b06d5c418e415d
#
_entry.id   1a0224f1c7960e6580b06d5c418e415d
#
_cell.length_a   1.000
_cell.length_b   1.000
_cell.length_c   1.000
_cell.angle_alpha   90.00
_cell.angle_beta   90.00
_cell.angle_gamma   90.00
#
_symmetry.space_group_name_H-M   'P 1'
#
loop_
_entity.id
_entity.type
_entity.pdbx_description
1 polymer ?
#
loop_
_entity_poly.entity_id
_entity_poly.type
_entity_poly.pdbx_seq_one_letter_code
_entity_poly.pdbx_strand_id
1 'polypeptide(L)'
;GCNRECAEAQGKDVGLIATTNGWNLYLGGNGGANPAHGRLFVKDASSEEVVRYIDRYLMYYIRTADKLQRTARWLEDLDEEHGDGLAHLQSVLIDDSLGVCEDLERDMQRHVDSYQDEWAATLKDERRLRRFRAFINEPDGSDEAAHLFVLEREQIRPATPEEIAAAEKGEGNTVLVTGAKIPVGPPSAHNPVPAQA
;
A
#
# COMPACT_ATOMS: atom_id res chain seq x y z
N GLY A 1 9.02 12.78 11.20
CA GLY A 1 9.59 14.01 10.66
C GLY A 1 10.27 14.87 11.72
N CYS A 2 10.65 16.06 11.34
CA CYS A 2 11.26 17.05 12.21
C CYS A 2 10.57 18.42 12.02
N ASN A 3 10.89 19.41 12.87
CA ASN A 3 10.30 20.75 12.77
C ASN A 3 10.58 21.49 11.45
N ARG A 4 11.51 21.01 10.64
CA ARG A 4 11.78 21.56 9.30
C ARG A 4 10.91 20.97 8.20
N GLU A 5 9.99 20.07 8.54
CA GLU A 5 9.10 19.38 7.60
C GLU A 5 9.80 18.63 6.45
N CYS A 6 11.05 18.17 6.66
CA CYS A 6 11.82 17.44 5.65
C CYS A 6 11.12 16.17 5.15
N ALA A 7 10.28 15.56 5.97
CA ALA A 7 9.47 14.37 5.63
C ALA A 7 8.03 14.73 5.22
N GLU A 8 7.67 16.02 5.13
CA GLU A 8 6.32 16.47 4.80
C GLU A 8 5.24 15.84 5.69
N ALA A 9 5.53 15.72 7.00
CA ALA A 9 4.68 15.00 7.95
C ALA A 9 3.25 15.58 8.01
N GLN A 10 3.12 16.91 7.95
CA GLN A 10 1.82 17.57 8.00
C GLN A 10 1.04 17.54 6.67
N GLY A 11 1.66 17.03 5.59
CA GLY A 11 0.98 16.77 4.31
C GLY A 11 0.53 15.33 4.13
N LYS A 12 0.54 14.51 5.18
CA LYS A 12 0.18 13.09 5.15
C LYS A 12 -1.09 12.82 5.98
N ASP A 13 -1.77 11.71 5.67
CA ASP A 13 -2.96 11.27 6.42
C ASP A 13 -2.66 11.14 7.93
N VAL A 14 -1.45 10.66 8.24
CA VAL A 14 -0.87 10.59 9.59
C VAL A 14 0.55 11.13 9.54
N GLY A 15 0.86 12.12 10.35
CA GLY A 15 2.17 12.74 10.44
C GLY A 15 2.73 12.71 11.86
N LEU A 16 4.02 12.39 11.99
CA LEU A 16 4.74 12.38 13.26
C LEU A 16 5.93 13.33 13.21
N ILE A 17 6.01 14.22 14.18
CA ILE A 17 7.16 15.10 14.37
C ILE A 17 7.76 14.84 15.75
N ALA A 18 9.05 14.47 15.77
CA ALA A 18 9.77 14.24 17.00
C ALA A 18 9.97 15.55 17.78
N THR A 19 9.80 15.48 19.08
CA THR A 19 10.09 16.55 20.05
C THR A 19 11.11 16.07 21.07
N THR A 20 11.51 16.93 21.99
CA THR A 20 12.41 16.55 23.09
C THR A 20 11.72 15.62 24.10
N ASN A 21 10.40 15.62 24.17
CA ASN A 21 9.63 14.90 25.17
C ASN A 21 8.87 13.69 24.62
N GLY A 22 8.84 13.51 23.28
CA GLY A 22 8.06 12.46 22.63
C GLY A 22 7.73 12.80 21.19
N TRP A 23 6.47 12.62 20.80
CA TRP A 23 5.99 12.79 19.46
C TRP A 23 4.77 13.72 19.39
N ASN A 24 4.79 14.63 18.44
CA ASN A 24 3.59 15.32 18.03
C ASN A 24 2.93 14.52 16.90
N LEU A 25 1.68 14.12 17.08
CA LEU A 25 0.88 13.40 16.09
C LEU A 25 -0.07 14.38 15.39
N TYR A 26 0.00 14.40 14.08
CA TYR A 26 -0.86 15.19 13.19
C TYR A 26 -1.75 14.26 12.35
N LEU A 27 -2.99 14.62 12.15
CA LEU A 27 -3.98 13.84 11.41
C LEU A 27 -4.64 14.67 10.30
N GLY A 28 -5.13 13.99 9.27
CA GLY A 28 -5.94 14.58 8.21
C GLY A 28 -5.19 15.46 7.22
N GLY A 29 -3.88 15.33 7.10
CA GLY A 29 -3.11 16.04 6.08
C GLY A 29 -3.33 15.43 4.68
N ASN A 30 -3.17 16.25 3.65
CA ASN A 30 -3.22 15.84 2.25
C ASN A 30 -2.33 16.75 1.39
N GLY A 31 -1.31 16.19 0.76
CA GLY A 31 -0.40 16.89 -0.15
C GLY A 31 -0.83 16.83 -1.63
N GLY A 32 -2.03 16.37 -1.94
CA GLY A 32 -2.54 16.22 -3.31
C GLY A 32 -3.03 17.51 -3.94
N ALA A 33 -3.81 17.39 -5.03
CA ALA A 33 -4.35 18.51 -5.81
C ALA A 33 -5.27 19.46 -5.00
N ASN A 34 -5.84 18.97 -3.91
CA ASN A 34 -6.65 19.73 -2.97
C ASN A 34 -5.99 19.62 -1.58
N PRO A 35 -4.95 20.41 -1.30
CA PRO A 35 -4.12 20.23 -0.13
C PRO A 35 -4.86 20.59 1.16
N ALA A 36 -4.55 19.81 2.22
CA ALA A 36 -4.98 20.09 3.57
C ALA A 36 -3.78 19.92 4.51
N HIS A 37 -3.65 20.82 5.48
CA HIS A 37 -2.61 20.73 6.49
C HIS A 37 -3.03 19.77 7.61
N GLY A 38 -2.14 18.85 7.98
CA GLY A 38 -2.38 17.97 9.13
C GLY A 38 -2.61 18.78 10.40
N ARG A 39 -3.60 18.39 11.18
CA ARG A 39 -3.99 19.08 12.43
C ARG A 39 -3.38 18.36 13.63
N LEU A 40 -2.85 19.09 14.58
CA LEU A 40 -2.21 18.55 15.79
C LEU A 40 -3.23 17.83 16.66
N PHE A 41 -3.16 16.51 16.69
CA PHE A 41 -4.07 15.65 17.45
C PHE A 41 -3.61 15.46 18.90
N VAL A 42 -2.33 15.13 19.09
CA VAL A 42 -1.72 15.01 20.43
C VAL A 42 -0.29 15.51 20.41
N LYS A 43 0.12 16.09 21.52
CA LYS A 43 1.47 16.66 21.70
C LYS A 43 2.28 15.82 22.68
N ASP A 44 3.58 15.67 22.39
CA ASP A 44 4.56 15.01 23.25
C ASP A 44 4.14 13.59 23.71
N ALA A 45 3.42 12.87 22.86
CA ALA A 45 2.97 11.51 23.15
C ALA A 45 4.14 10.52 23.17
N SER A 46 4.04 9.48 23.99
CA SER A 46 4.96 8.34 24.00
C SER A 46 4.83 7.51 22.72
N SER A 47 5.79 6.65 22.43
CA SER A 47 5.73 5.78 21.25
C SER A 47 4.54 4.81 21.31
N GLU A 48 4.21 4.30 22.49
CA GLU A 48 3.09 3.40 22.72
C GLU A 48 1.75 4.12 22.51
N GLU A 49 1.61 5.35 23.01
CA GLU A 49 0.41 6.18 22.80
C GLU A 49 0.21 6.52 21.32
N VAL A 50 1.29 6.87 20.63
CA VAL A 50 1.24 7.17 19.19
C VAL A 50 0.70 5.98 18.40
N VAL A 51 1.24 4.78 18.62
CA VAL A 51 0.77 3.56 17.94
C VAL A 51 -0.71 3.33 18.24
N ARG A 52 -1.10 3.39 19.52
CA ARG A 52 -2.48 3.19 19.94
C ARG A 52 -3.44 4.19 19.29
N TYR A 53 -3.08 5.48 19.26
CA TYR A 53 -3.94 6.50 18.66
C TYR A 53 -4.04 6.38 17.14
N ILE A 54 -2.95 5.99 16.46
CA ILE A 54 -2.97 5.70 15.02
C ILE A 54 -3.90 4.51 14.73
N ASP A 55 -3.78 3.44 15.50
CA ASP A 55 -4.60 2.25 15.36
C ASP A 55 -6.10 2.57 15.52
N ARG A 56 -6.46 3.30 16.58
CA ARG A 56 -7.84 3.75 16.82
C ARG A 56 -8.32 4.66 15.69
N TYR A 57 -7.50 5.62 15.27
CA TYR A 57 -7.82 6.55 14.19
C TYR A 57 -8.11 5.84 12.87
N LEU A 58 -7.23 4.94 12.45
CA LEU A 58 -7.39 4.20 11.21
C LEU A 58 -8.63 3.30 11.26
N MET A 59 -8.86 2.60 12.36
CA MET A 59 -10.04 1.74 12.51
C MET A 59 -11.34 2.54 12.59
N TYR A 60 -11.33 3.70 13.25
CA TYR A 60 -12.49 4.58 13.30
C TYR A 60 -12.80 5.16 11.92
N TYR A 61 -11.78 5.63 11.20
CA TYR A 61 -11.90 6.07 9.83
C TYR A 61 -12.49 4.98 8.90
N ILE A 62 -11.98 3.75 8.97
CA ILE A 62 -12.48 2.63 8.15
C ILE A 62 -13.97 2.35 8.42
N ARG A 63 -14.43 2.56 9.66
CA ARG A 63 -15.82 2.29 10.06
C ARG A 63 -16.79 3.43 9.73
N THR A 64 -16.31 4.67 9.63
CA THR A 64 -17.17 5.85 9.57
C THR A 64 -17.04 6.67 8.29
N ALA A 65 -15.92 6.58 7.58
CA ALA A 65 -15.73 7.29 6.33
C ALA A 65 -16.50 6.64 5.17
N ASP A 66 -16.86 7.46 4.19
CA ASP A 66 -17.45 7.00 2.95
C ASP A 66 -16.43 6.24 2.08
N LYS A 67 -16.95 5.38 1.21
CA LYS A 67 -16.10 4.61 0.30
C LYS A 67 -15.26 5.53 -0.59
N LEU A 68 -13.94 5.29 -0.60
CA LEU A 68 -12.92 6.07 -1.32
C LEU A 68 -12.71 7.50 -0.82
N GLN A 69 -13.32 7.88 0.29
CA GLN A 69 -13.08 9.18 0.92
C GLN A 69 -11.68 9.23 1.53
N ARG A 70 -10.96 10.33 1.33
CA ARG A 70 -9.65 10.55 1.96
C ARG A 70 -9.84 11.10 3.38
N THR A 71 -8.90 10.80 4.25
CA THR A 71 -8.92 11.22 5.66
C THR A 71 -9.09 12.73 5.86
N ALA A 72 -8.49 13.55 4.99
CA ALA A 72 -8.65 15.00 5.04
C ALA A 72 -10.10 15.45 4.78
N ARG A 73 -10.77 14.80 3.80
CA ARG A 73 -12.19 15.11 3.49
C ARG A 73 -13.12 14.58 4.57
N TRP A 74 -12.85 13.38 5.07
CA TRP A 74 -13.58 12.84 6.21
C TRP A 74 -13.48 13.73 7.46
N LEU A 75 -12.30 14.30 7.73
CA LEU A 75 -12.14 15.24 8.85
C LEU A 75 -12.89 16.55 8.64
N GLU A 76 -13.00 17.03 7.40
CA GLU A 76 -13.83 18.20 7.05
C GLU A 76 -15.32 17.91 7.27
N ASP A 77 -15.80 16.73 6.86
CA ASP A 77 -17.20 16.32 7.12
C ASP A 77 -17.47 16.23 8.63
N LEU A 78 -16.51 15.73 9.42
CA LEU A 78 -16.63 15.76 10.89
C LEU A 78 -16.64 17.19 11.46
N ASP A 79 -15.93 18.16 10.82
CA ASP A 79 -16.03 19.57 11.20
C ASP A 79 -17.45 20.11 10.96
N GLU A 80 -18.06 19.74 9.82
CA GLU A 80 -19.42 20.16 9.49
C GLU A 80 -20.46 19.53 10.43
N GLU A 81 -20.28 18.26 10.79
CA GLU A 81 -21.22 17.52 11.66
C GLU A 81 -21.11 17.93 13.13
N HIS A 82 -19.90 18.12 13.63
CA HIS A 82 -19.63 18.30 15.07
C HIS A 82 -19.12 19.71 15.43
N GLY A 83 -18.90 20.58 14.43
CA GLY A 83 -18.34 21.93 14.61
C GLY A 83 -16.82 21.96 14.74
N ASP A 84 -16.18 20.92 15.30
CA ASP A 84 -14.74 20.68 15.33
C ASP A 84 -14.47 19.17 15.30
N GLY A 85 -14.20 18.65 14.12
CA GLY A 85 -13.95 17.23 13.90
C GLY A 85 -12.71 16.71 14.62
N LEU A 86 -11.67 17.55 14.79
CA LEU A 86 -10.50 17.15 15.55
C LEU A 86 -10.80 16.99 17.04
N ALA A 87 -11.54 17.93 17.64
CA ALA A 87 -11.98 17.82 19.02
C ALA A 87 -12.91 16.62 19.22
N HIS A 88 -13.78 16.33 18.24
CA HIS A 88 -14.60 15.11 18.24
C HIS A 88 -13.70 13.85 18.24
N LEU A 89 -12.71 13.78 17.34
CA LEU A 89 -11.78 12.66 17.32
C LEU A 89 -10.99 12.50 18.62
N GLN A 90 -10.54 13.60 19.25
CA GLN A 90 -9.88 13.56 20.55
C GLN A 90 -10.81 12.98 21.62
N SER A 91 -12.04 13.45 21.69
CA SER A 91 -13.06 12.91 22.62
C SER A 91 -13.30 11.41 22.43
N VAL A 92 -13.42 10.94 21.17
CA VAL A 92 -13.69 9.53 20.88
C VAL A 92 -12.45 8.65 21.08
N LEU A 93 -11.27 9.07 20.58
CA LEU A 93 -10.12 8.19 20.49
C LEU A 93 -9.17 8.29 21.68
N ILE A 94 -9.19 9.42 22.42
CA ILE A 94 -8.41 9.59 23.64
C ILE A 94 -9.29 9.33 24.87
N ASP A 95 -10.43 10.03 24.98
CA ASP A 95 -11.30 9.98 26.16
C ASP A 95 -12.32 8.84 26.12
N ASP A 96 -12.40 8.12 24.98
CA ASP A 96 -13.34 7.01 24.74
C ASP A 96 -14.81 7.38 25.03
N SER A 97 -15.22 8.57 24.63
CA SER A 97 -16.56 9.11 24.91
C SER A 97 -17.70 8.27 24.33
N LEU A 98 -17.44 7.46 23.30
CA LEU A 98 -18.40 6.54 22.70
C LEU A 98 -18.25 5.10 23.21
N GLY A 99 -17.25 4.78 24.02
CA GLY A 99 -16.99 3.42 24.51
C GLY A 99 -16.59 2.44 23.40
N VAL A 100 -15.89 2.90 22.34
CA VAL A 100 -15.57 2.09 21.17
C VAL A 100 -14.08 1.72 21.07
N CYS A 101 -13.22 2.31 21.91
CA CYS A 101 -11.77 2.17 21.75
C CYS A 101 -11.28 0.72 21.87
N GLU A 102 -11.83 -0.06 22.80
CA GLU A 102 -11.48 -1.48 22.93
C GLU A 102 -11.84 -2.29 21.68
N ASP A 103 -12.99 -1.99 21.06
CA ASP A 103 -13.41 -2.65 19.82
C ASP A 103 -12.51 -2.26 18.65
N LEU A 104 -12.09 -0.99 18.54
CA LEU A 104 -11.16 -0.52 17.52
C LEU A 104 -9.79 -1.20 17.66
N GLU A 105 -9.24 -1.26 18.87
CA GLU A 105 -7.98 -1.93 19.17
C GLU A 105 -8.04 -3.43 18.85
N ARG A 106 -9.11 -4.12 19.22
CA ARG A 106 -9.32 -5.53 18.92
C ARG A 106 -9.42 -5.80 17.41
N ASP A 107 -10.06 -4.92 16.67
CA ASP A 107 -10.16 -5.05 15.21
C ASP A 107 -8.82 -4.82 14.54
N MET A 108 -8.05 -3.82 14.97
CA MET A 108 -6.69 -3.60 14.50
C MET A 108 -5.81 -4.81 14.81
N GLN A 109 -5.88 -5.35 16.04
CA GLN A 109 -5.09 -6.53 16.40
C GLN A 109 -5.39 -7.72 15.50
N ARG A 110 -6.66 -7.94 15.12
CA ARG A 110 -7.02 -8.98 14.13
C ARG A 110 -6.36 -8.76 12.77
N HIS A 111 -6.27 -7.50 12.31
CA HIS A 111 -5.55 -7.18 11.08
C HIS A 111 -4.06 -7.44 11.20
N VAL A 112 -3.44 -7.04 12.30
CA VAL A 112 -2.02 -7.29 12.58
C VAL A 112 -1.72 -8.78 12.63
N ASP A 113 -2.54 -9.57 13.33
CA ASP A 113 -2.35 -11.02 13.47
C ASP A 113 -2.53 -11.77 12.15
N SER A 114 -3.38 -11.26 11.26
CA SER A 114 -3.62 -11.85 9.93
C SER A 114 -2.67 -11.32 8.85
N TYR A 115 -1.87 -10.30 9.16
CA TYR A 115 -0.96 -9.70 8.20
C TYR A 115 0.17 -10.65 7.81
N GLN A 116 0.36 -10.75 6.52
CA GLN A 116 1.50 -11.46 5.94
C GLN A 116 2.30 -10.50 5.07
N ASP A 117 3.58 -10.38 5.36
CA ASP A 117 4.51 -9.66 4.49
C ASP A 117 4.68 -10.42 3.16
N GLU A 118 4.06 -9.89 2.11
CA GLU A 118 4.06 -10.51 0.78
C GLU A 118 5.47 -10.58 0.17
N TRP A 119 6.34 -9.62 0.46
CA TRP A 119 7.73 -9.65 0.01
C TRP A 119 8.53 -10.72 0.74
N ALA A 120 8.39 -10.80 2.07
CA ALA A 120 9.04 -11.86 2.85
C ALA A 120 8.54 -13.25 2.42
N ALA A 121 7.25 -13.40 2.12
CA ALA A 121 6.68 -14.62 1.57
C ALA A 121 7.23 -14.93 0.17
N THR A 122 7.34 -13.91 -0.69
CA THR A 122 7.89 -14.05 -2.05
C THR A 122 9.35 -14.47 -2.03
N LEU A 123 10.17 -13.92 -1.13
CA LEU A 123 11.58 -14.31 -0.98
C LEU A 123 11.77 -15.79 -0.57
N LYS A 124 10.77 -16.41 0.01
CA LYS A 124 10.77 -17.82 0.39
C LYS A 124 10.13 -18.74 -0.66
N ASP A 125 9.53 -18.17 -1.68
CA ASP A 125 8.82 -18.89 -2.74
C ASP A 125 9.60 -18.78 -4.05
N GLU A 126 10.34 -19.81 -4.43
CA GLU A 126 11.17 -19.85 -5.64
C GLU A 126 10.35 -19.57 -6.90
N ARG A 127 9.09 -20.03 -6.97
CA ARG A 127 8.19 -19.77 -8.10
C ARG A 127 7.86 -18.29 -8.24
N ARG A 128 7.59 -17.60 -7.10
CA ARG A 128 7.35 -16.16 -7.10
C ARG A 128 8.61 -15.38 -7.46
N LEU A 129 9.77 -15.82 -6.95
CA LEU A 129 11.07 -15.20 -7.26
C LEU A 129 11.42 -15.24 -8.74
N ARG A 130 11.10 -16.32 -9.45
CA ARG A 130 11.34 -16.45 -10.89
C ARG A 130 10.70 -15.33 -11.69
N ARG A 131 9.54 -14.81 -11.26
CA ARG A 131 8.84 -13.69 -11.92
C ARG A 131 9.68 -12.42 -11.97
N PHE A 132 10.59 -12.22 -11.03
CA PHE A 132 11.45 -11.04 -10.93
C PHE A 132 12.82 -11.24 -11.59
N ARG A 133 13.24 -12.48 -11.78
CA ARG A 133 14.55 -12.80 -12.40
C ARG A 133 14.53 -12.69 -13.93
N ALA A 134 13.39 -12.94 -14.56
CA ALA A 134 13.29 -13.11 -16.00
C ALA A 134 13.36 -11.82 -16.83
N PHE A 135 13.26 -10.63 -16.22
CA PHE A 135 13.06 -9.38 -16.97
C PHE A 135 14.19 -8.38 -16.87
N ILE A 136 15.16 -8.55 -15.98
CA ILE A 136 16.21 -7.56 -15.74
C ILE A 136 17.57 -8.25 -15.74
N ASN A 137 18.42 -7.90 -16.73
CA ASN A 137 19.83 -8.27 -16.79
C ASN A 137 20.13 -9.78 -16.71
N GLU A 138 19.23 -10.64 -17.17
CA GLU A 138 19.51 -12.06 -17.26
C GLU A 138 20.23 -12.35 -18.61
N PRO A 139 21.52 -12.73 -18.58
CA PRO A 139 22.28 -12.90 -19.82
C PRO A 139 21.85 -14.14 -20.61
N ASP A 140 21.31 -15.18 -19.98
CA ASP A 140 21.15 -16.47 -20.62
C ASP A 140 19.69 -16.90 -20.88
N GLY A 141 18.69 -16.22 -20.33
CA GLY A 141 17.27 -16.51 -20.63
C GLY A 141 16.88 -17.99 -20.59
N SER A 142 17.56 -18.78 -19.76
CA SER A 142 17.53 -20.24 -19.82
C SER A 142 16.37 -20.87 -19.05
N ASP A 143 15.62 -20.08 -18.26
CA ASP A 143 14.44 -20.58 -17.56
C ASP A 143 13.19 -20.33 -18.42
N GLU A 144 12.93 -21.22 -19.39
CA GLU A 144 11.76 -21.16 -20.29
C GLU A 144 10.43 -21.06 -19.52
N ALA A 145 10.34 -21.66 -18.33
CA ALA A 145 9.15 -21.61 -17.49
C ALA A 145 8.88 -20.22 -16.93
N ALA A 146 9.89 -19.36 -16.79
CA ALA A 146 9.74 -17.99 -16.31
C ALA A 146 9.10 -17.06 -17.34
N HIS A 147 9.05 -17.45 -18.60
CA HIS A 147 8.52 -16.67 -19.71
C HIS A 147 7.13 -17.09 -20.19
N LEU A 148 6.52 -18.07 -19.52
CA LEU A 148 5.19 -18.55 -19.89
C LEU A 148 4.10 -17.81 -19.11
N PHE A 149 3.22 -17.16 -19.85
CA PHE A 149 2.11 -16.38 -19.32
C PHE A 149 0.78 -16.87 -19.91
N VAL A 150 -0.27 -16.69 -19.14
CA VAL A 150 -1.65 -16.96 -19.54
C VAL A 150 -2.40 -15.63 -19.62
N LEU A 151 -3.18 -15.45 -20.68
CA LEU A 151 -4.11 -14.34 -20.79
C LEU A 151 -5.42 -14.70 -20.08
N GLU A 152 -5.74 -14.01 -19.02
CA GLU A 152 -6.99 -14.16 -18.28
C GLU A 152 -7.68 -12.81 -18.15
N ARG A 153 -8.92 -12.71 -18.64
CA ARG A 153 -9.73 -11.47 -18.64
C ARG A 153 -8.96 -10.24 -19.16
N GLU A 154 -8.28 -10.41 -20.27
CA GLU A 154 -7.45 -9.38 -20.92
C GLU A 154 -6.22 -8.96 -20.12
N GLN A 155 -5.86 -9.69 -19.06
CA GLN A 155 -4.67 -9.46 -18.26
C GLN A 155 -3.69 -10.63 -18.35
N ILE A 156 -2.42 -10.32 -18.40
CA ILE A 156 -1.35 -11.33 -18.46
C ILE A 156 -0.97 -11.71 -17.03
N ARG A 157 -1.06 -12.99 -16.71
CA ARG A 157 -0.52 -13.57 -15.46
C ARG A 157 0.42 -14.73 -15.76
N PRO A 158 1.37 -15.04 -14.87
CA PRO A 158 2.19 -16.23 -15.02
C PRO A 158 1.34 -17.50 -15.04
N ALA A 159 1.69 -18.43 -15.94
CA ALA A 159 1.05 -19.73 -16.00
C ALA A 159 1.31 -20.58 -14.74
N THR A 160 0.33 -21.37 -14.32
CA THR A 160 0.53 -22.37 -13.26
C THR A 160 1.28 -23.59 -13.80
N PRO A 161 1.91 -24.42 -12.97
CA PRO A 161 2.55 -25.65 -13.44
C PRO A 161 1.60 -26.59 -14.18
N GLU A 162 0.33 -26.67 -13.75
CA GLU A 162 -0.69 -27.48 -14.39
C GLU A 162 -1.07 -26.94 -15.77
N GLU A 163 -1.14 -25.61 -15.92
CA GLU A 163 -1.42 -24.95 -17.21
C GLU A 163 -0.26 -25.13 -18.18
N ILE A 164 0.98 -25.05 -17.69
CA ILE A 164 2.18 -25.33 -18.49
C ILE A 164 2.17 -26.79 -18.97
N ALA A 165 1.94 -27.73 -18.06
CA ALA A 165 1.90 -29.15 -18.40
C ALA A 165 0.73 -29.51 -19.36
N ALA A 166 -0.40 -28.83 -19.24
CA ALA A 166 -1.53 -29.00 -20.15
C ALA A 166 -1.20 -28.43 -21.54
N ALA A 167 -0.58 -27.28 -21.62
CA ALA A 167 -0.17 -26.67 -22.89
C ALA A 167 0.88 -27.48 -23.62
N GLU A 168 1.85 -28.08 -22.91
CA GLU A 168 2.85 -29.00 -23.49
C GLU A 168 2.21 -30.25 -24.12
N LYS A 169 1.06 -30.69 -23.58
CA LYS A 169 0.29 -31.83 -24.13
C LYS A 169 -0.68 -31.41 -25.22
N GLY A 170 -0.79 -30.11 -25.53
CA GLY A 170 -1.80 -29.60 -26.45
C GLY A 170 -3.23 -29.69 -25.94
N GLU A 171 -3.43 -29.79 -24.63
CA GLU A 171 -4.71 -29.86 -23.93
C GLU A 171 -5.10 -28.50 -23.39
N GLY A 172 -6.41 -28.15 -23.47
CA GLY A 172 -6.97 -26.94 -22.88
C GLY A 172 -7.08 -25.73 -23.80
N ASN A 173 -7.85 -24.72 -23.37
CA ASN A 173 -8.06 -23.44 -24.07
C ASN A 173 -7.07 -22.35 -23.64
N THR A 174 -5.92 -22.72 -23.12
CA THR A 174 -4.97 -21.76 -22.55
C THR A 174 -4.05 -21.24 -23.66
N VAL A 175 -4.10 -19.95 -23.92
CA VAL A 175 -3.14 -19.29 -24.81
C VAL A 175 -1.91 -18.92 -23.95
N LEU A 176 -0.81 -19.63 -24.16
CA LEU A 176 0.47 -19.27 -23.58
C LEU A 176 1.11 -18.15 -24.38
N VAL A 177 1.37 -17.03 -23.76
CA VAL A 177 2.10 -15.93 -24.38
C VAL A 177 3.53 -15.97 -23.85
N THR A 178 4.48 -16.20 -24.73
CA THR A 178 5.90 -16.04 -24.40
C THR A 178 6.22 -14.55 -24.39
N GLY A 179 6.70 -14.04 -23.27
CA GLY A 179 7.13 -12.64 -23.17
C GLY A 179 8.35 -12.39 -24.07
N ALA A 180 8.29 -11.37 -24.92
CA ALA A 180 9.47 -10.88 -25.60
C ALA A 180 10.43 -10.25 -24.59
N LYS A 181 11.74 -10.49 -24.71
CA LYS A 181 12.76 -9.75 -23.96
C LYS A 181 12.60 -8.26 -24.29
N ILE A 182 12.25 -7.45 -23.29
CA ILE A 182 12.18 -5.99 -23.46
C ILE A 182 13.63 -5.49 -23.45
N PRO A 183 14.14 -4.89 -24.53
CA PRO A 183 15.47 -4.32 -24.53
C PRO A 183 15.54 -3.18 -23.51
N VAL A 184 16.44 -3.30 -22.55
CA VAL A 184 16.70 -2.26 -21.55
C VAL A 184 17.70 -1.28 -22.14
N GLY A 185 17.24 -0.06 -22.45
CA GLY A 185 18.07 1.02 -22.96
C GLY A 185 17.52 1.66 -24.24
N PRO A 186 18.07 2.79 -24.66
CA PRO A 186 17.68 3.42 -25.92
C PRO A 186 18.05 2.50 -27.12
N PRO A 187 17.29 2.55 -28.21
CA PRO A 187 17.61 1.81 -29.43
C PRO A 187 19.02 2.14 -29.87
N SER A 188 19.86 1.12 -30.03
CA SER A 188 21.20 1.27 -30.52
C SER A 188 21.31 0.58 -31.89
N ALA A 189 22.40 0.87 -32.61
CA ALA A 189 22.69 0.20 -33.89
C ALA A 189 22.78 -1.34 -33.77
N HIS A 190 22.99 -1.84 -32.54
CA HIS A 190 23.10 -3.27 -32.24
C HIS A 190 21.77 -3.88 -31.74
N ASN A 191 20.77 -3.04 -31.50
CA ASN A 191 19.47 -3.49 -31.04
C ASN A 191 18.37 -2.68 -31.76
N PRO A 192 18.22 -2.82 -33.09
CA PRO A 192 17.24 -2.07 -33.86
C PRO A 192 15.83 -2.49 -33.44
N VAL A 193 14.91 -1.50 -33.33
CA VAL A 193 13.49 -1.79 -33.17
C VAL A 193 13.03 -2.62 -34.36
N PRO A 194 12.40 -3.80 -34.19
CA PRO A 194 11.86 -4.55 -35.31
C PRO A 194 10.86 -3.69 -36.07
N ALA A 195 11.01 -3.62 -37.39
CA ALA A 195 10.09 -2.93 -38.27
C ALA A 195 8.67 -3.52 -38.01
N GLN A 196 7.73 -2.64 -37.70
CA GLN A 196 6.32 -3.04 -37.59
C GLN A 196 5.88 -3.55 -38.95
N ALA A 197 5.49 -4.83 -39.02
CA ALA A 197 4.89 -5.43 -40.20
C ALA A 197 3.38 -5.11 -40.21
#